data_9751ce4c0e768929c6a867edaa2560a6
#
_entry.id   9751ce4c0e768929c6a867edaa2560a6
#
_cell.length_a   1.000
_cell.length_b   1.000
_cell.length_c   1.000
_cell.angle_alpha   90.00
_cell.angle_beta   90.00
_cell.angle_gamma   90.00
#
_symmetry.space_group_name_H-M   'P 1'
#
loop_
_entity.id
_entity.type
_entity.pdbx_description
1 polymer ?
#
loop_
_entity_poly.entity_id
_entity_poly.type
_entity_poly.pdbx_seq_one_letter_code
_entity_poly.pdbx_strand_id
1 'polypeptide(L)'
;MSNRHNKITDALCKALLILKSIDEYCAFLKDACTINEILDISQNLTVTELLSSGASYPVISKDTGASTAAINRVGKCCEYGSGGCKTVINR
;
A
#
# COMPACT_ATOMS: atom_id res chain seq x y z
N MET A 1 -16.36 0.67 9.81
CA MET A 1 -15.84 1.39 8.65
C MET A 1 -16.06 2.88 8.71
N SER A 2 -16.92 3.35 9.58
CA SER A 2 -17.13 4.79 9.78
C SER A 2 -15.85 5.52 10.20
N ASN A 3 -14.92 4.80 10.83
CA ASN A 3 -13.69 5.41 11.34
C ASN A 3 -12.77 5.96 10.27
N ARG A 4 -12.88 5.46 9.03
CA ARG A 4 -11.97 5.88 7.97
C ARG A 4 -12.21 7.30 7.52
N HIS A 5 -13.32 7.92 7.93
CA HIS A 5 -13.66 9.29 7.57
C HIS A 5 -13.66 10.24 8.77
N ASN A 6 -12.84 9.96 9.80
CA ASN A 6 -12.71 10.91 10.88
C ASN A 6 -11.89 12.12 10.43
N LYS A 7 -11.90 13.18 11.24
CA LYS A 7 -11.25 14.44 10.88
C LYS A 7 -9.75 14.31 10.63
N ILE A 8 -9.09 13.45 11.41
CA ILE A 8 -7.64 13.27 11.28
C ILE A 8 -7.31 12.56 9.97
N THR A 9 -8.04 11.50 9.66
CA THR A 9 -7.84 10.75 8.43
C THR A 9 -8.15 11.61 7.20
N ASP A 10 -9.22 12.41 7.27
CA ASP A 10 -9.57 13.32 6.18
C ASP A 10 -8.49 14.34 5.93
N ALA A 11 -7.87 14.87 7.00
CA ALA A 11 -6.79 15.84 6.85
C ALA A 11 -5.59 15.21 6.12
N LEU A 12 -5.26 13.96 6.43
CA LEU A 12 -4.20 13.25 5.73
C LEU A 12 -4.55 13.08 4.25
N CYS A 13 -5.75 12.63 3.96
CA CYS A 13 -6.17 12.43 2.56
C CYS A 13 -6.15 13.74 1.77
N LYS A 14 -6.57 14.83 2.38
CA LYS A 14 -6.51 16.13 1.74
C LYS A 14 -5.09 16.59 1.47
N ALA A 15 -4.18 16.31 2.42
CA ALA A 15 -2.76 16.61 2.23
C ALA A 15 -2.19 15.84 1.04
N LEU A 16 -2.54 14.56 0.91
CA LEU A 16 -2.08 13.74 -0.21
C LEU A 16 -2.58 14.28 -1.54
N LEU A 17 -3.81 14.78 -1.59
CA LEU A 17 -4.39 15.33 -2.81
C LEU A 17 -3.69 16.60 -3.29
N ILE A 18 -3.02 17.33 -2.42
CA ILE A 18 -2.31 18.57 -2.77
C ILE A 18 -0.99 18.28 -3.49
N LEU A 19 -0.39 17.12 -3.23
CA LEU A 19 0.91 16.75 -3.79
C LEU A 19 0.82 16.51 -5.29
N LYS A 20 1.82 16.98 -6.04
CA LYS A 20 1.76 17.00 -7.50
C LYS A 20 2.86 16.20 -8.20
N SER A 21 3.88 15.79 -7.49
CA SER A 21 5.00 15.07 -8.09
C SER A 21 5.49 13.94 -7.21
N ILE A 22 6.23 13.01 -7.81
CA ILE A 22 6.86 11.93 -7.04
C ILE A 22 7.78 12.50 -5.97
N ASP A 23 8.53 13.54 -6.31
CA ASP A 23 9.46 14.16 -5.36
C ASP A 23 8.72 14.73 -4.15
N GLU A 24 7.57 15.36 -4.38
CA GLU A 24 6.76 15.91 -3.29
C GLU A 24 6.19 14.79 -2.42
N TYR A 25 5.69 13.70 -3.02
CA TYR A 25 5.21 12.55 -2.28
C TYR A 25 6.31 11.92 -1.45
N CYS A 26 7.50 11.73 -2.02
CA CYS A 26 8.62 11.16 -1.30
C CYS A 26 9.02 12.03 -0.11
N ALA A 27 9.10 13.33 -0.30
CA ALA A 27 9.44 14.26 0.77
C ALA A 27 8.42 14.20 1.89
N PHE A 28 7.13 14.20 1.54
CA PHE A 28 6.06 14.14 2.51
C PHE A 28 6.12 12.82 3.31
N LEU A 29 6.30 11.70 2.62
CA LEU A 29 6.35 10.39 3.28
C LEU A 29 7.55 10.28 4.21
N LYS A 30 8.70 10.82 3.82
CA LYS A 30 9.90 10.80 4.66
C LYS A 30 9.71 11.59 5.94
N ASP A 31 8.94 12.67 5.89
CA ASP A 31 8.67 13.49 7.08
C ASP A 31 7.57 12.87 7.95
N ALA A 32 6.57 12.28 7.33
CA ALA A 32 5.39 11.80 8.04
C ALA A 32 5.51 10.36 8.54
N CYS A 33 6.36 9.56 7.93
CA CYS A 33 6.48 8.13 8.22
C CYS A 33 7.91 7.75 8.58
N THR A 34 8.05 6.65 9.31
CA THR A 34 9.35 6.02 9.49
C THR A 34 9.74 5.29 8.21
N ILE A 35 11.04 4.98 8.06
CA ILE A 35 11.52 4.21 6.92
C ILE A 35 10.83 2.86 6.86
N ASN A 36 10.64 2.20 8.00
CA ASN A 36 9.98 0.90 8.03
C ASN A 36 8.53 0.99 7.58
N GLU A 37 7.83 2.04 7.97
CA GLU A 37 6.44 2.25 7.52
C GLU A 37 6.37 2.43 6.01
N ILE A 38 7.28 3.20 5.43
CA ILE A 38 7.33 3.40 3.98
C ILE A 38 7.62 2.08 3.27
N LEU A 39 8.58 1.32 3.77
CA LEU A 39 8.94 0.04 3.17
C LEU A 39 7.80 -0.96 3.25
N ASP A 40 7.08 -0.99 4.37
CA ASP A 40 5.93 -1.88 4.53
C ASP A 40 4.82 -1.56 3.54
N ILE A 41 4.49 -0.29 3.38
CA ILE A 41 3.46 0.13 2.42
C ILE A 41 3.91 -0.21 0.99
N SER A 42 5.17 0.08 0.67
CA SER A 42 5.72 -0.20 -0.65
C SER A 42 5.69 -1.69 -0.96
N GLN A 43 6.09 -2.52 -0.01
CA GLN A 43 6.07 -3.97 -0.17
C GLN A 43 4.65 -4.49 -0.36
N ASN A 44 3.71 -3.99 0.45
CA ASN A 44 2.31 -4.40 0.35
C ASN A 44 1.74 -4.09 -1.02
N LEU A 45 2.05 -2.93 -1.57
CA LEU A 45 1.56 -2.55 -2.90
C LEU A 45 2.15 -3.46 -3.97
N THR A 46 3.46 -3.73 -3.92
CA THR A 46 4.12 -4.62 -4.89
C THR A 46 3.57 -6.04 -4.81
N VAL A 47 3.37 -6.55 -3.59
CA VAL A 47 2.77 -7.88 -3.40
C VAL A 47 1.38 -7.93 -4.02
N THR A 48 0.58 -6.87 -3.83
CA THR A 48 -0.77 -6.79 -4.40
C THR A 48 -0.71 -6.84 -5.94
N GLU A 49 0.22 -6.10 -6.55
CA GLU A 49 0.41 -6.13 -8.00
C GLU A 49 0.74 -7.53 -8.51
N LEU A 50 1.67 -8.19 -7.84
CA LEU A 50 2.10 -9.53 -8.26
C LEU A 50 0.99 -10.56 -8.08
N LEU A 51 0.25 -10.49 -6.98
CA LEU A 51 -0.91 -11.35 -6.79
C LEU A 51 -1.97 -11.14 -7.89
N SER A 52 -2.20 -9.90 -8.25
CA SER A 52 -3.17 -9.54 -9.29
C SER A 52 -2.75 -10.07 -10.67
N SER A 53 -1.44 -10.17 -10.90
CA SER A 53 -0.93 -10.70 -12.17
C SER A 53 -0.86 -12.22 -12.20
N GLY A 54 -1.23 -12.90 -11.10
CA GLY A 54 -1.24 -14.35 -11.03
C GLY A 54 0.08 -14.99 -10.62
N ALA A 55 1.02 -14.21 -10.08
CA ALA A 55 2.30 -14.75 -9.63
C ALA A 55 2.10 -15.69 -8.45
N SER A 56 2.92 -16.73 -8.40
CA SER A 56 2.89 -17.69 -7.29
C SER A 56 3.53 -17.11 -6.03
N TYR A 57 3.19 -17.66 -4.87
CA TYR A 57 3.77 -17.22 -3.61
C TYR A 57 5.30 -17.31 -3.58
N PRO A 58 5.91 -18.42 -4.05
CA PRO A 58 7.38 -18.48 -4.07
C PRO A 58 8.01 -17.37 -4.92
N VAL A 59 7.42 -17.05 -6.05
CA VAL A 59 7.93 -15.97 -6.91
C VAL A 59 7.81 -14.62 -6.21
N ILE A 60 6.66 -14.36 -5.61
CA ILE A 60 6.44 -13.12 -4.88
C ILE A 60 7.42 -12.97 -3.72
N SER A 61 7.62 -14.04 -2.95
CA SER A 61 8.54 -14.03 -1.83
C SER A 61 9.97 -13.74 -2.29
N LYS A 62 10.38 -14.34 -3.40
CA LYS A 62 11.71 -14.12 -3.96
C LYS A 62 11.89 -12.67 -4.42
N ASP A 63 10.90 -12.13 -5.11
CA ASP A 63 11.00 -10.79 -5.71
C ASP A 63 10.87 -9.66 -4.68
N THR A 64 10.09 -9.87 -3.63
CA THR A 64 9.78 -8.80 -2.66
C THR A 64 10.44 -8.98 -1.31
N GLY A 65 10.91 -10.18 -1.01
CA GLY A 65 11.41 -10.51 0.32
C GLY A 65 10.31 -10.76 1.35
N ALA A 66 9.04 -10.71 0.94
CA ALA A 66 7.93 -10.93 1.87
C ALA A 66 7.81 -12.40 2.25
N SER A 67 7.48 -12.66 3.52
CA SER A 67 7.21 -14.02 3.98
C SER A 67 5.88 -14.52 3.41
N THR A 68 5.69 -15.84 3.40
CA THR A 68 4.41 -16.43 2.98
C THR A 68 3.26 -15.90 3.82
N ALA A 69 3.47 -15.70 5.12
CA ALA A 69 2.44 -15.16 6.01
C ALA A 69 2.09 -13.73 5.61
N ALA A 70 3.08 -12.91 5.26
CA ALA A 70 2.84 -11.53 4.83
C ALA A 70 2.07 -11.49 3.51
N ILE A 71 2.44 -12.34 2.55
CA ILE A 71 1.76 -12.43 1.26
C ILE A 71 0.30 -12.83 1.46
N ASN A 72 0.07 -13.82 2.32
CA ASN A 72 -1.28 -14.30 2.61
C ASN A 72 -2.14 -13.20 3.24
N ARG A 73 -1.56 -12.43 4.18
CA ARG A 73 -2.25 -11.31 4.82
C ARG A 73 -2.64 -10.25 3.79
N VAL A 74 -1.73 -9.90 2.90
CA VAL A 74 -1.99 -8.91 1.86
C VAL A 74 -3.08 -9.42 0.91
N GLY A 75 -3.04 -10.70 0.54
CA GLY A 75 -4.04 -11.31 -0.31
C GLY A 75 -5.44 -11.22 0.30
N LYS A 76 -5.55 -11.47 1.60
CA LYS A 76 -6.83 -11.33 2.30
C LYS A 76 -7.31 -9.89 2.33
N CYS A 77 -6.41 -8.94 2.51
CA CYS A 77 -6.77 -7.52 2.47
C CYS A 77 -7.27 -7.13 1.08
N CYS A 78 -6.71 -7.68 0.02
CA CYS A 78 -7.18 -7.43 -1.34
C CYS A 78 -8.58 -7.97 -1.57
N GLU A 79 -8.89 -9.16 -1.02
CA GLU A 79 -10.20 -9.78 -1.19
C GLU A 79 -11.29 -9.12 -0.35
N TYR A 80 -10.98 -8.78 0.90
CA TYR A 80 -11.97 -8.37 1.88
C TYR A 80 -11.82 -6.92 2.35
N GLY A 81 -10.83 -6.20 1.84
CA GLY A 81 -10.60 -4.82 2.22
C GLY A 81 -11.45 -3.83 1.44
N SER A 82 -11.10 -2.55 1.55
CA SER A 82 -11.85 -1.47 0.91
C SER A 82 -11.60 -1.34 -0.59
N GLY A 83 -10.64 -2.07 -1.13
CA GLY A 83 -10.32 -2.00 -2.55
C GLY A 83 -9.37 -0.88 -2.95
N GLY A 84 -8.77 -0.18 -1.98
CA GLY A 84 -7.87 0.94 -2.26
C GLY A 84 -6.65 0.55 -3.07
N CYS A 85 -6.01 -0.55 -2.71
CA CYS A 85 -4.84 -1.02 -3.46
C CYS A 85 -5.20 -1.43 -4.88
N LYS A 86 -6.34 -2.09 -5.05
CA LYS A 86 -6.82 -2.45 -6.39
C LYS A 86 -7.09 -1.22 -7.24
N THR A 87 -7.64 -0.19 -6.65
CA THR A 87 -7.88 1.07 -7.35
C THR A 87 -6.59 1.67 -7.88
N VAL A 88 -5.56 1.71 -7.04
CA VAL A 88 -4.26 2.26 -7.44
C VAL A 88 -3.65 1.43 -8.57
N ILE A 89 -3.68 0.10 -8.45
CA ILE A 89 -3.09 -0.80 -9.43
C ILE A 89 -3.80 -0.72 -10.77
N ASN A 90 -5.12 -0.55 -10.76
CA ASN A 90 -5.91 -0.52 -11.99
C ASN A 90 -5.93 0.84 -12.68
N ARG A 91 -5.30 1.82 -12.10
CA ARG A 91 -5.13 3.14 -12.70
C ARG A 91 -3.76 3.29 -13.31
#